data_1ed16746c718414e743ea16ec6251655
#
_entry.id   1ed16746c718414e743ea16ec6251655
#
_cell.length_a   1.000
_cell.length_b   1.000
_cell.length_c   1.000
_cell.angle_alpha   90.00
_cell.angle_beta   90.00
_cell.angle_gamma   90.00
#
_symmetry.space_group_name_H-M   'P 1'
#
loop_
_entity.id
_entity.type
_entity.pdbx_description
1 polymer ?
#
loop_
_entity_poly.entity_id
_entity_poly.type
_entity_poly.pdbx_seq_one_letter_code
_entity_poly.pdbx_strand_id
1 'polypeptide(L)'
;MVFSCGNRRKIHEPLADSGRTQRTETFLENLKALSDSNVYMFGHHDATVYGIGWEADYDNDSTVHQRSDVRTVCGDFPAVLSFDLGNIEYGDERNLDGVPFSRIRQEIIAHFDRGGMITLSWHLDNPLSGGTAWVADSLKETETHTVEAVLKGGKRHEQFLTWLDHVAEFLNSLETPYGVMVPVLFRPWHEHTGSWFWWGQDHCTTEQYKALWKLTVSRLKKQGVVNALYAYSPNIVDNQTKESLMERYPGDDLIDVIGYDQYCFASDGDTTAVAKYAADLDQSLTMICEAAKEHHKAVALTETGYEGIQTEDWWTHTLAPVLAKHPISYVLVWRNAHNKQGHFFAPYPGHSSSSDFVRFYNDPRTLFLKDVNALYLPKYVSMK
;
A
#
# COMPACT_ATOMS: atom_id res chain seq x y z
N MET A 1 -42.46 3.34 20.37
CA MET A 1 -41.83 4.64 19.99
C MET A 1 -41.03 4.40 18.74
N VAL A 2 -41.48 4.95 17.61
CA VAL A 2 -40.80 4.84 16.34
C VAL A 2 -39.72 5.93 16.34
N PHE A 3 -38.46 5.58 16.46
CA PHE A 3 -37.38 6.54 16.27
C PHE A 3 -37.32 6.89 14.77
N SER A 4 -37.74 8.10 14.45
CA SER A 4 -37.56 8.73 13.14
C SER A 4 -36.05 8.78 12.84
N CYS A 5 -35.60 8.05 11.81
CA CYS A 5 -34.30 8.23 11.20
C CYS A 5 -34.30 9.62 10.53
N GLY A 6 -33.83 10.62 11.25
CA GLY A 6 -33.63 11.95 10.69
C GLY A 6 -32.64 11.86 9.53
N ASN A 7 -33.04 12.37 8.37
CA ASN A 7 -32.16 12.59 7.20
C ASN A 7 -30.96 13.43 7.66
N ARG A 8 -29.84 12.78 8.01
CA ARG A 8 -28.57 13.47 8.25
C ARG A 8 -28.12 14.03 6.92
N ARG A 9 -27.96 15.34 6.82
CA ARG A 9 -27.42 15.98 5.61
C ARG A 9 -26.00 15.43 5.40
N LYS A 10 -25.77 14.81 4.22
CA LYS A 10 -24.42 14.44 3.78
C LYS A 10 -23.57 15.70 3.64
N ILE A 11 -22.34 15.62 4.11
CA ILE A 11 -21.36 16.68 3.94
C ILE A 11 -20.80 16.52 2.54
N HIS A 12 -20.99 17.51 1.67
CA HIS A 12 -20.29 17.56 0.40
C HIS A 12 -18.99 18.33 0.61
N GLU A 13 -17.86 17.62 0.62
CA GLU A 13 -16.55 18.26 0.69
C GLU A 13 -16.27 19.04 -0.61
N PRO A 14 -15.71 20.26 -0.52
CA PRO A 14 -15.30 21.01 -1.69
C PRO A 14 -14.15 20.31 -2.40
N LEU A 15 -14.13 20.39 -3.73
CA LEU A 15 -12.99 19.95 -4.53
C LEU A 15 -11.94 21.06 -4.57
N ALA A 16 -10.66 20.65 -4.51
CA ALA A 16 -9.52 21.50 -4.80
C ALA A 16 -9.34 21.67 -6.32
N ASP A 17 -8.42 22.54 -6.73
CA ASP A 17 -8.12 22.80 -8.15
C ASP A 17 -7.61 21.55 -8.88
N SER A 18 -7.02 20.60 -8.17
CA SER A 18 -6.62 19.28 -8.69
C SER A 18 -7.79 18.38 -9.11
N GLY A 19 -9.01 18.71 -8.67
CA GLY A 19 -10.21 17.87 -8.79
C GLY A 19 -10.38 16.83 -7.70
N ARG A 20 -9.49 16.79 -6.68
CA ARG A 20 -9.61 15.95 -5.48
C ARG A 20 -10.35 16.68 -4.36
N THR A 21 -10.79 15.93 -3.33
CA THR A 21 -11.30 16.59 -2.12
C THR A 21 -10.19 17.38 -1.42
N GLN A 22 -10.56 18.46 -0.72
CA GLN A 22 -9.60 19.24 0.06
C GLN A 22 -8.89 18.38 1.13
N ARG A 23 -9.58 17.37 1.65
CA ARG A 23 -9.01 16.40 2.61
C ARG A 23 -7.93 15.54 1.98
N THR A 24 -8.13 15.10 0.73
CA THR A 24 -7.12 14.33 -0.02
C THR A 24 -5.87 15.15 -0.28
N GLU A 25 -6.03 16.43 -0.63
CA GLU A 25 -4.87 17.32 -0.78
C GLU A 25 -4.14 17.58 0.55
N THR A 26 -4.90 17.81 1.63
CA THR A 26 -4.32 17.95 2.97
C THR A 26 -3.55 16.68 3.39
N PHE A 27 -4.08 15.52 3.07
CA PHE A 27 -3.39 14.25 3.30
C PHE A 27 -2.05 14.18 2.54
N LEU A 28 -2.03 14.58 1.26
CA LEU A 28 -0.79 14.65 0.48
C LEU A 28 0.24 15.61 1.08
N GLU A 29 -0.20 16.80 1.48
CA GLU A 29 0.67 17.78 2.13
C GLU A 29 1.27 17.23 3.43
N ASN A 30 0.48 16.52 4.23
CA ASN A 30 0.94 15.91 5.47
C ASN A 30 1.89 14.72 5.22
N LEU A 31 1.68 13.90 4.17
CA LEU A 31 2.64 12.88 3.76
C LEU A 31 3.99 13.50 3.35
N LYS A 32 3.98 14.61 2.61
CA LYS A 32 5.21 15.35 2.28
C LYS A 32 5.90 15.90 3.52
N ALA A 33 5.14 16.47 4.45
CA ALA A 33 5.68 16.97 5.70
C ALA A 33 6.32 15.87 6.57
N LEU A 34 5.72 14.66 6.57
CA LEU A 34 6.32 13.49 7.21
C LEU A 34 7.62 13.07 6.51
N SER A 35 7.65 13.08 5.17
CA SER A 35 8.86 12.79 4.39
C SER A 35 9.98 13.82 4.62
N ASP A 36 9.67 15.01 5.09
CA ASP A 36 10.65 16.04 5.46
C ASP A 36 11.05 15.98 6.95
N SER A 37 10.48 15.04 7.70
CA SER A 37 10.71 14.87 9.14
C SER A 37 11.59 13.64 9.42
N ASN A 38 11.95 13.44 10.69
CA ASN A 38 12.71 12.28 11.13
C ASN A 38 11.80 11.17 11.75
N VAL A 39 10.51 11.24 11.46
CA VAL A 39 9.54 10.25 11.95
C VAL A 39 8.82 9.59 10.78
N TYR A 40 8.41 8.35 10.94
CA TYR A 40 7.67 7.58 9.93
C TYR A 40 6.55 6.75 10.55
N MET A 41 5.49 6.57 9.80
CA MET A 41 4.38 5.71 10.20
C MET A 41 4.72 4.25 9.96
N PHE A 42 4.38 3.37 10.93
CA PHE A 42 4.44 1.93 10.74
C PHE A 42 3.15 1.39 10.15
N GLY A 43 3.25 0.56 9.13
CA GLY A 43 2.14 -0.09 8.43
C GLY A 43 2.23 -1.61 8.40
N HIS A 44 1.07 -2.27 8.31
CA HIS A 44 0.97 -3.71 8.19
C HIS A 44 -0.22 -4.07 7.28
N HIS A 45 0.04 -4.95 6.29
CA HIS A 45 -0.96 -5.39 5.32
C HIS A 45 -1.96 -6.35 5.99
N ASP A 46 -3.26 -6.18 5.67
CA ASP A 46 -4.38 -6.99 6.16
C ASP A 46 -4.48 -7.14 7.71
N ALA A 47 -3.85 -6.22 8.43
CA ALA A 47 -3.58 -6.34 9.86
C ALA A 47 -4.82 -6.49 10.75
N THR A 48 -6.04 -6.15 10.26
CA THR A 48 -7.27 -6.14 11.06
C THR A 48 -8.30 -7.17 10.62
N VAL A 49 -8.01 -7.93 9.56
CA VAL A 49 -8.94 -8.92 8.99
C VAL A 49 -8.53 -10.35 9.29
N TYR A 50 -7.25 -10.63 9.44
CA TYR A 50 -6.71 -11.92 9.88
C TYR A 50 -5.28 -11.78 10.43
N GLY A 51 -4.77 -12.85 11.03
CA GLY A 51 -3.40 -12.96 11.53
C GLY A 51 -3.08 -14.38 11.99
N ILE A 52 -2.00 -14.57 12.71
CA ILE A 52 -1.55 -15.91 13.09
C ILE A 52 -2.54 -16.55 14.07
N GLY A 53 -3.20 -17.61 13.57
CA GLY A 53 -4.16 -18.38 14.35
C GLY A 53 -5.52 -17.69 14.56
N TRP A 54 -5.85 -16.67 13.76
CA TRP A 54 -7.17 -16.04 13.80
C TRP A 54 -7.56 -15.44 12.45
N GLU A 55 -8.87 -15.34 12.25
CA GLU A 55 -9.54 -14.64 11.19
C GLU A 55 -10.72 -13.85 11.80
N ALA A 56 -11.05 -12.68 11.23
CA ALA A 56 -12.19 -11.91 11.68
C ALA A 56 -13.49 -12.63 11.31
N ASP A 57 -14.52 -12.47 12.16
CA ASP A 57 -15.88 -12.90 11.81
C ASP A 57 -16.47 -11.84 10.86
N TYR A 58 -16.44 -12.12 9.56
CA TYR A 58 -16.85 -11.16 8.52
C TYR A 58 -18.35 -10.86 8.52
N ASP A 59 -19.17 -11.71 9.14
CA ASP A 59 -20.61 -11.52 9.26
C ASP A 59 -21.00 -10.72 10.52
N ASN A 60 -20.01 -10.34 11.33
CA ASN A 60 -20.22 -9.65 12.59
C ASN A 60 -19.51 -8.28 12.62
N ASP A 61 -20.27 -7.21 12.40
CA ASP A 61 -19.76 -5.82 12.41
C ASP A 61 -19.07 -5.43 13.71
N SER A 62 -19.40 -6.06 14.84
CA SER A 62 -18.74 -5.78 16.12
C SER A 62 -17.27 -6.17 16.17
N THR A 63 -16.80 -6.99 15.20
CA THR A 63 -15.40 -7.38 15.08
C THR A 63 -14.57 -6.42 14.21
N VAL A 64 -15.19 -5.43 13.57
CA VAL A 64 -14.50 -4.42 12.75
C VAL A 64 -13.50 -3.65 13.58
N HIS A 65 -12.24 -3.66 13.13
CA HIS A 65 -11.11 -2.96 13.75
C HIS A 65 -10.92 -3.27 15.26
N GLN A 66 -11.09 -4.54 15.64
CA GLN A 66 -10.98 -4.97 17.05
C GLN A 66 -9.68 -5.71 17.35
N ARG A 67 -9.09 -6.38 16.36
CA ARG A 67 -7.92 -7.23 16.55
C ARG A 67 -6.84 -6.93 15.52
N SER A 68 -5.58 -7.12 15.93
CA SER A 68 -4.39 -7.15 15.10
C SER A 68 -3.29 -7.88 15.88
N ASP A 69 -2.45 -8.66 15.20
CA ASP A 69 -1.27 -9.26 15.83
C ASP A 69 -0.37 -8.17 16.42
N VAL A 70 -0.11 -7.12 15.66
CA VAL A 70 0.65 -5.94 16.07
C VAL A 70 0.06 -5.31 17.34
N ARG A 71 -1.26 -5.06 17.36
CA ARG A 71 -1.93 -4.50 18.55
C ARG A 71 -1.79 -5.42 19.75
N THR A 72 -1.91 -6.73 19.56
CA THR A 72 -1.80 -7.68 20.68
C THR A 72 -0.38 -7.71 21.25
N VAL A 73 0.64 -7.42 20.45
CA VAL A 73 2.05 -7.38 20.88
C VAL A 73 2.41 -6.06 21.56
N CYS A 74 2.05 -4.91 20.97
CA CYS A 74 2.50 -3.59 21.46
C CYS A 74 1.41 -2.71 22.07
N GLY A 75 0.15 -3.12 22.02
CA GLY A 75 -0.99 -2.38 22.59
C GLY A 75 -1.63 -1.36 21.66
N ASP A 76 -1.12 -1.18 20.42
CA ASP A 76 -1.61 -0.19 19.46
C ASP A 76 -1.71 -0.79 18.05
N PHE A 77 -2.57 -0.19 17.21
CA PHE A 77 -2.67 -0.59 15.81
C PHE A 77 -1.55 0.05 14.98
N PRO A 78 -1.19 -0.57 13.83
CA PRO A 78 -0.37 0.12 12.83
C PRO A 78 -1.00 1.48 12.45
N ALA A 79 -0.19 2.48 12.17
CA ALA A 79 -0.67 3.77 11.68
C ALA A 79 -1.19 3.68 10.23
N VAL A 80 -0.64 2.74 9.45
CA VAL A 80 -1.04 2.48 8.05
C VAL A 80 -1.64 1.10 7.96
N LEU A 81 -2.87 1.00 7.44
CA LEU A 81 -3.44 -0.25 6.97
C LEU A 81 -3.33 -0.34 5.45
N SER A 82 -3.02 -1.54 4.99
CA SER A 82 -3.01 -1.87 3.57
C SER A 82 -3.95 -3.03 3.29
N PHE A 83 -4.61 -3.00 2.12
CA PHE A 83 -5.41 -4.10 1.61
C PHE A 83 -5.13 -4.28 0.12
N ASP A 84 -5.35 -5.49 -0.39
CA ASP A 84 -5.27 -5.75 -1.83
C ASP A 84 -6.64 -5.79 -2.49
N LEU A 85 -6.72 -5.25 -3.72
CA LEU A 85 -7.95 -5.21 -4.51
C LEU A 85 -8.05 -6.34 -5.56
N GLY A 86 -7.11 -7.30 -5.59
CA GLY A 86 -7.19 -8.44 -6.52
C GLY A 86 -8.52 -9.16 -6.46
N ASN A 87 -9.04 -9.62 -7.60
CA ASN A 87 -10.39 -10.15 -7.87
C ASN A 87 -11.51 -9.10 -7.98
N ILE A 88 -11.28 -7.82 -7.60
CA ILE A 88 -12.29 -6.77 -7.78
C ILE A 88 -12.63 -6.59 -9.26
N GLU A 89 -11.67 -6.87 -10.14
CA GLU A 89 -11.81 -6.79 -11.60
C GLU A 89 -12.95 -7.66 -12.13
N TYR A 90 -13.25 -8.75 -11.48
CA TYR A 90 -14.36 -9.65 -11.85
C TYR A 90 -15.70 -9.23 -11.25
N GLY A 91 -15.70 -8.24 -10.33
CA GLY A 91 -16.87 -7.91 -9.52
C GLY A 91 -17.16 -8.97 -8.45
N ASP A 92 -16.13 -9.71 -8.03
CA ASP A 92 -16.24 -10.73 -6.99
C ASP A 92 -16.55 -10.08 -5.63
N GLU A 93 -17.16 -10.85 -4.72
CA GLU A 93 -17.48 -10.37 -3.38
C GLU A 93 -16.24 -10.32 -2.46
N ARG A 94 -15.18 -11.06 -2.79
CA ARG A 94 -13.97 -11.24 -1.97
C ARG A 94 -12.72 -10.98 -2.80
N ASN A 95 -11.72 -10.43 -2.11
CA ASN A 95 -10.40 -10.25 -2.72
C ASN A 95 -9.64 -11.59 -2.84
N LEU A 96 -8.45 -11.55 -3.41
CA LEU A 96 -7.59 -12.72 -3.65
C LEU A 96 -7.20 -13.47 -2.36
N ASP A 97 -7.26 -12.82 -1.20
CA ASP A 97 -6.99 -13.42 0.11
C ASP A 97 -8.25 -13.91 0.83
N GLY A 98 -9.40 -13.86 0.15
CA GLY A 98 -10.70 -14.33 0.65
C GLY A 98 -11.44 -13.34 1.56
N VAL A 99 -10.93 -12.12 1.71
CA VAL A 99 -11.57 -11.08 2.53
C VAL A 99 -12.70 -10.40 1.75
N PRO A 100 -13.93 -10.31 2.29
CA PRO A 100 -15.01 -9.60 1.62
C PRO A 100 -14.68 -8.11 1.41
N PHE A 101 -14.96 -7.57 0.21
CA PHE A 101 -14.77 -6.14 -0.06
C PHE A 101 -15.63 -5.25 0.83
N SER A 102 -16.81 -5.73 1.24
CA SER A 102 -17.63 -5.07 2.26
C SER A 102 -16.91 -4.92 3.59
N ARG A 103 -16.16 -5.95 4.02
CA ARG A 103 -15.35 -5.93 5.23
C ARG A 103 -14.14 -5.02 5.08
N ILE A 104 -13.41 -5.09 3.96
CA ILE A 104 -12.29 -4.18 3.67
C ILE A 104 -12.77 -2.73 3.77
N ARG A 105 -13.91 -2.40 3.17
CA ARG A 105 -14.52 -1.06 3.25
C ARG A 105 -14.81 -0.65 4.71
N GLN A 106 -15.36 -1.53 5.53
CA GLN A 106 -15.63 -1.25 6.95
C GLN A 106 -14.34 -0.98 7.74
N GLU A 107 -13.30 -1.80 7.53
CA GLU A 107 -11.99 -1.63 8.18
C GLU A 107 -11.34 -0.30 7.78
N ILE A 108 -11.40 0.07 6.49
CA ILE A 108 -10.89 1.33 5.97
C ILE A 108 -11.58 2.51 6.65
N ILE A 109 -12.91 2.53 6.71
CA ILE A 109 -13.66 3.61 7.33
C ILE A 109 -13.36 3.69 8.83
N ALA A 110 -13.34 2.55 9.52
CA ALA A 110 -13.05 2.50 10.96
C ALA A 110 -11.62 2.95 11.30
N HIS A 111 -10.65 2.66 10.44
CA HIS A 111 -9.27 3.10 10.61
C HIS A 111 -9.12 4.60 10.34
N PHE A 112 -9.72 5.09 9.27
CA PHE A 112 -9.80 6.51 8.95
C PHE A 112 -10.45 7.34 10.09
N ASP A 113 -11.56 6.88 10.65
CA ASP A 113 -12.25 7.54 11.79
C ASP A 113 -11.36 7.67 13.02
N ARG A 114 -10.32 6.84 13.13
CA ARG A 114 -9.29 6.91 14.18
C ARG A 114 -8.05 7.71 13.77
N GLY A 115 -8.04 8.29 12.56
CA GLY A 115 -6.95 9.11 12.03
C GLY A 115 -5.88 8.34 11.25
N GLY A 116 -6.02 7.02 11.09
CA GLY A 116 -5.03 6.18 10.42
C GLY A 116 -5.02 6.32 8.90
N MET A 117 -3.89 6.03 8.29
CA MET A 117 -3.67 6.04 6.85
C MET A 117 -4.11 4.74 6.18
N ILE A 118 -4.60 4.84 4.95
CA ILE A 118 -4.95 3.70 4.09
C ILE A 118 -4.10 3.69 2.82
N THR A 119 -3.53 2.53 2.50
CA THR A 119 -2.95 2.26 1.18
C THR A 119 -3.58 1.00 0.56
N LEU A 120 -3.70 0.96 -0.76
CA LEU A 120 -4.34 -0.12 -1.50
C LEU A 120 -3.42 -0.58 -2.62
N SER A 121 -3.05 -1.85 -2.64
CA SER A 121 -2.41 -2.51 -3.77
C SER A 121 -3.44 -3.19 -4.69
N TRP A 122 -3.01 -3.60 -5.87
CA TRP A 122 -3.87 -4.32 -6.79
C TRP A 122 -3.07 -5.38 -7.56
N HIS A 123 -3.14 -6.61 -7.09
CA HIS A 123 -2.58 -7.79 -7.78
C HIS A 123 -3.64 -8.38 -8.71
N LEU A 124 -3.97 -7.64 -9.77
CA LEU A 124 -5.01 -8.07 -10.70
C LEU A 124 -4.53 -9.20 -11.61
N ASP A 125 -5.45 -10.07 -11.93
CA ASP A 125 -5.22 -11.17 -12.84
C ASP A 125 -4.82 -10.67 -14.24
N ASN A 126 -4.17 -11.56 -15.01
CA ASN A 126 -3.72 -11.24 -16.35
C ASN A 126 -4.92 -11.31 -17.34
N PRO A 127 -5.40 -10.19 -17.89
CA PRO A 127 -6.58 -10.18 -18.75
C PRO A 127 -6.36 -10.86 -20.10
N LEU A 128 -5.10 -11.11 -20.49
CA LEU A 128 -4.76 -11.74 -21.75
C LEU A 128 -4.70 -13.25 -21.63
N SER A 129 -4.00 -13.78 -20.61
CA SER A 129 -3.83 -15.21 -20.38
C SER A 129 -4.96 -15.83 -19.53
N GLY A 130 -5.64 -15.04 -18.71
CA GLY A 130 -6.57 -15.51 -17.68
C GLY A 130 -5.89 -16.13 -16.47
N GLY A 131 -4.55 -15.95 -16.33
CA GLY A 131 -3.79 -16.31 -15.13
C GLY A 131 -3.72 -15.16 -14.13
N THR A 132 -3.02 -15.40 -13.01
CA THR A 132 -2.83 -14.41 -11.94
C THR A 132 -1.97 -13.21 -12.37
N ALA A 133 -1.72 -12.29 -11.45
CA ALA A 133 -0.77 -11.20 -11.64
C ALA A 133 0.63 -11.69 -12.01
N TRP A 134 1.03 -12.84 -11.47
CA TRP A 134 2.32 -13.47 -11.68
C TRP A 134 2.42 -14.11 -13.07
N VAL A 135 3.53 -13.84 -13.76
CA VAL A 135 3.84 -14.46 -15.04
C VAL A 135 4.40 -15.86 -14.76
N ALA A 136 3.70 -16.89 -15.23
CA ALA A 136 4.19 -18.26 -15.12
C ALA A 136 5.25 -18.54 -16.19
N ASP A 137 6.29 -19.31 -15.87
CA ASP A 137 7.34 -19.74 -16.81
C ASP A 137 6.80 -20.50 -18.03
N SER A 138 5.57 -21.03 -17.93
CA SER A 138 4.89 -21.76 -19.00
C SER A 138 4.08 -20.87 -19.94
N LEU A 139 4.05 -19.53 -19.74
CA LEU A 139 3.29 -18.65 -20.63
C LEU A 139 3.88 -18.65 -22.04
N LYS A 140 2.98 -18.73 -23.03
CA LYS A 140 3.35 -18.61 -24.44
C LYS A 140 3.74 -17.14 -24.72
N GLU A 141 4.64 -16.94 -25.70
CA GLU A 141 5.05 -15.61 -26.15
C GLU A 141 3.83 -14.70 -26.48
N THR A 142 2.77 -15.26 -27.03
CA THR A 142 1.53 -14.53 -27.34
C THR A 142 0.75 -14.04 -26.10
N GLU A 143 1.10 -14.49 -24.92
CA GLU A 143 0.46 -14.16 -23.64
C GLU A 143 1.30 -13.19 -22.81
N THR A 144 2.50 -12.81 -23.29
CA THR A 144 3.42 -11.91 -22.58
C THR A 144 3.18 -10.43 -22.92
N HIS A 145 2.41 -10.11 -23.97
CA HIS A 145 2.11 -8.73 -24.39
C HIS A 145 0.82 -8.18 -23.77
N THR A 146 0.62 -8.42 -22.50
CA THR A 146 -0.64 -8.07 -21.81
C THR A 146 -0.85 -6.56 -21.75
N VAL A 147 0.21 -5.78 -21.46
CA VAL A 147 0.09 -4.32 -21.41
C VAL A 147 -0.35 -3.76 -22.76
N GLU A 148 0.23 -4.22 -23.87
CA GLU A 148 -0.21 -3.84 -25.21
C GLU A 148 -1.69 -4.18 -25.47
N ALA A 149 -2.12 -5.36 -25.02
CA ALA A 149 -3.49 -5.83 -25.21
C ALA A 149 -4.52 -4.99 -24.45
N VAL A 150 -4.18 -4.37 -23.32
CA VAL A 150 -5.10 -3.53 -22.53
C VAL A 150 -5.06 -2.05 -22.91
N LEU A 151 -4.02 -1.60 -23.61
CA LEU A 151 -3.93 -0.23 -24.10
C LEU A 151 -4.92 0.03 -25.24
N LYS A 152 -5.13 1.31 -25.59
CA LYS A 152 -6.08 1.73 -26.64
C LYS A 152 -5.78 1.05 -27.97
N GLY A 153 -6.78 0.35 -28.50
CA GLY A 153 -6.68 -0.45 -29.72
C GLY A 153 -6.30 -1.92 -29.49
N GLY A 154 -5.89 -2.29 -28.29
CA GLY A 154 -5.62 -3.65 -27.90
C GLY A 154 -6.90 -4.48 -27.72
N LYS A 155 -6.79 -5.80 -27.89
CA LYS A 155 -7.94 -6.74 -27.88
C LYS A 155 -8.62 -6.89 -26.52
N ARG A 156 -8.03 -6.40 -25.44
CA ARG A 156 -8.52 -6.44 -24.06
C ARG A 156 -8.84 -5.06 -23.50
N HIS A 157 -8.79 -4.01 -24.32
CA HIS A 157 -8.97 -2.64 -23.89
C HIS A 157 -10.32 -2.41 -23.17
N GLU A 158 -11.43 -2.80 -23.79
CA GLU A 158 -12.75 -2.60 -23.20
C GLU A 158 -12.97 -3.42 -21.92
N GLN A 159 -12.44 -4.65 -21.86
CA GLN A 159 -12.45 -5.45 -20.64
C GLN A 159 -11.67 -4.73 -19.53
N PHE A 160 -10.51 -4.21 -19.83
CA PHE A 160 -9.67 -3.50 -18.86
C PHE A 160 -10.32 -2.20 -18.37
N LEU A 161 -11.03 -1.47 -19.24
CA LEU A 161 -11.82 -0.31 -18.82
C LEU A 161 -12.92 -0.70 -17.83
N THR A 162 -13.60 -1.83 -18.03
CA THR A 162 -14.59 -2.36 -17.08
C THR A 162 -13.93 -2.70 -15.74
N TRP A 163 -12.75 -3.30 -15.74
CA TRP A 163 -12.00 -3.60 -14.53
C TRP A 163 -11.61 -2.35 -13.75
N LEU A 164 -11.18 -1.30 -14.45
CA LEU A 164 -10.92 0.01 -13.83
C LEU A 164 -12.21 0.66 -13.28
N ASP A 165 -13.36 0.39 -13.89
CA ASP A 165 -14.66 0.89 -13.39
C ASP A 165 -15.02 0.22 -12.05
N HIS A 166 -14.79 -1.08 -11.88
CA HIS A 166 -14.99 -1.76 -10.60
C HIS A 166 -14.07 -1.20 -9.51
N VAL A 167 -12.80 -0.92 -9.82
CA VAL A 167 -11.90 -0.21 -8.89
C VAL A 167 -12.45 1.16 -8.53
N ALA A 168 -12.94 1.93 -9.52
CA ALA A 168 -13.51 3.26 -9.29
C ALA A 168 -14.76 3.19 -8.41
N GLU A 169 -15.65 2.20 -8.62
CA GLU A 169 -16.83 1.97 -7.80
C GLU A 169 -16.45 1.70 -6.34
N PHE A 170 -15.43 0.87 -6.11
CA PHE A 170 -14.94 0.61 -4.76
C PHE A 170 -14.37 1.88 -4.12
N LEU A 171 -13.47 2.61 -4.79
CA LEU A 171 -12.87 3.84 -4.27
C LEU A 171 -13.94 4.91 -3.98
N ASN A 172 -14.94 5.06 -4.84
CA ASN A 172 -16.08 5.96 -4.64
C ASN A 172 -17.00 5.49 -3.49
N SER A 173 -17.01 4.21 -3.13
CA SER A 173 -17.77 3.68 -1.99
C SER A 173 -17.13 3.97 -0.64
N LEU A 174 -15.87 4.41 -0.60
CA LEU A 174 -15.13 4.73 0.62
C LEU A 174 -15.59 6.08 1.19
N GLU A 175 -16.80 6.09 1.68
CA GLU A 175 -17.48 7.25 2.26
C GLU A 175 -17.97 6.89 3.66
N THR A 176 -17.69 7.76 4.64
CA THR A 176 -18.22 7.61 6.00
C THR A 176 -19.74 7.76 6.01
N PRO A 177 -20.44 7.34 7.10
CA PRO A 177 -21.90 7.57 7.24
C PRO A 177 -22.31 9.05 7.19
N TYR A 178 -21.36 9.97 7.31
CA TYR A 178 -21.59 11.42 7.26
C TYR A 178 -21.32 12.04 5.88
N GLY A 179 -20.94 11.26 4.87
CA GLY A 179 -20.64 11.73 3.54
C GLY A 179 -19.22 12.24 3.34
N VAL A 180 -18.31 11.89 4.25
CA VAL A 180 -16.87 12.24 4.12
C VAL A 180 -16.18 11.16 3.30
N MET A 181 -15.56 11.56 2.19
CA MET A 181 -14.74 10.66 1.37
C MET A 181 -13.44 10.31 2.12
N VAL A 182 -13.12 9.02 2.20
CA VAL A 182 -11.89 8.54 2.84
C VAL A 182 -10.73 8.65 1.85
N PRO A 183 -9.70 9.48 2.11
CA PRO A 183 -8.51 9.51 1.27
C PRO A 183 -7.73 8.21 1.35
N VAL A 184 -7.28 7.71 0.20
CA VAL A 184 -6.46 6.50 0.10
C VAL A 184 -5.26 6.73 -0.79
N LEU A 185 -4.18 5.99 -0.55
CA LEU A 185 -3.04 5.89 -1.44
C LEU A 185 -3.20 4.62 -2.29
N PHE A 186 -3.53 4.76 -3.57
CA PHE A 186 -3.66 3.64 -4.49
C PHE A 186 -2.32 3.35 -5.16
N ARG A 187 -1.86 2.10 -5.08
CA ARG A 187 -0.55 1.64 -5.53
C ARG A 187 -0.67 0.47 -6.52
N PRO A 188 -1.19 0.71 -7.72
CA PRO A 188 -1.17 -0.26 -8.80
C PRO A 188 0.22 -0.34 -9.44
N TRP A 189 0.48 -1.35 -10.24
CA TRP A 189 1.67 -1.47 -11.11
C TRP A 189 3.00 -1.41 -10.37
N HIS A 190 3.00 -1.82 -9.09
CA HIS A 190 4.19 -1.87 -8.24
C HIS A 190 5.18 -2.94 -8.70
N GLU A 191 6.41 -2.87 -8.16
CA GLU A 191 7.48 -3.81 -8.43
C GLU A 191 7.79 -4.03 -9.93
N HIS A 192 7.54 -3.01 -10.73
CA HIS A 192 7.62 -3.05 -12.20
C HIS A 192 9.05 -3.15 -12.75
N THR A 193 10.06 -2.95 -11.92
CA THR A 193 11.47 -3.16 -12.27
C THR A 193 11.85 -4.64 -12.24
N GLY A 194 11.04 -5.49 -11.61
CA GLY A 194 11.07 -6.94 -11.73
C GLY A 194 10.27 -7.45 -12.93
N SER A 195 10.32 -8.77 -13.16
CA SER A 195 9.66 -9.43 -14.29
C SER A 195 8.67 -10.51 -13.89
N TRP A 196 8.28 -10.54 -12.59
CA TRP A 196 7.33 -11.54 -12.10
C TRP A 196 5.86 -11.16 -12.29
N PHE A 197 5.55 -9.87 -12.47
CA PHE A 197 4.21 -9.43 -12.82
C PHE A 197 4.08 -9.14 -14.31
N TRP A 198 2.89 -9.31 -14.88
CA TRP A 198 2.62 -9.10 -16.30
C TRP A 198 2.84 -7.63 -16.76
N TRP A 199 2.95 -6.68 -15.85
CA TRP A 199 3.34 -5.28 -16.11
C TRP A 199 4.82 -5.00 -15.85
N GLY A 200 5.61 -6.04 -15.55
CA GLY A 200 7.03 -5.95 -15.28
C GLY A 200 7.87 -5.55 -16.48
N GLN A 201 9.16 -5.26 -16.23
CA GLN A 201 10.03 -4.66 -17.26
C GLN A 201 10.25 -5.53 -18.49
N ASP A 202 10.23 -6.86 -18.36
CA ASP A 202 10.45 -7.76 -19.50
C ASP A 202 9.17 -8.02 -20.31
N HIS A 203 8.00 -7.53 -19.84
CA HIS A 203 6.70 -7.80 -20.44
C HIS A 203 6.07 -6.60 -21.15
N CYS A 204 6.65 -5.40 -21.00
CA CYS A 204 6.20 -4.21 -21.71
C CYS A 204 7.30 -3.16 -21.80
N THR A 205 7.23 -2.32 -22.83
CA THR A 205 8.16 -1.19 -22.97
C THR A 205 7.90 -0.10 -21.91
N THR A 206 8.88 0.78 -21.72
CA THR A 206 8.75 1.97 -20.86
C THR A 206 7.54 2.83 -21.25
N GLU A 207 7.32 3.04 -22.56
CA GLU A 207 6.21 3.82 -23.09
C GLU A 207 4.86 3.14 -22.82
N GLN A 208 4.80 1.82 -22.98
CA GLN A 208 3.58 1.04 -22.68
C GLN A 208 3.23 1.10 -21.18
N TYR A 209 4.22 0.97 -20.30
CA TYR A 209 4.01 1.10 -18.87
C TYR A 209 3.51 2.51 -18.46
N LYS A 210 4.14 3.57 -19.01
CA LYS A 210 3.69 4.96 -18.80
C LYS A 210 2.28 5.19 -19.35
N ALA A 211 1.94 4.57 -20.49
CA ALA A 211 0.61 4.63 -21.06
C ALA A 211 -0.44 3.89 -20.18
N LEU A 212 -0.06 2.77 -19.56
CA LEU A 212 -0.89 2.02 -18.61
C LEU A 212 -1.24 2.90 -17.39
N TRP A 213 -0.26 3.58 -16.81
CA TRP A 213 -0.49 4.55 -15.73
C TRP A 213 -1.44 5.67 -16.16
N LYS A 214 -1.19 6.28 -17.31
CA LYS A 214 -2.04 7.36 -17.83
C LYS A 214 -3.47 6.90 -18.06
N LEU A 215 -3.67 5.70 -18.62
CA LEU A 215 -4.98 5.10 -18.82
C LEU A 215 -5.71 4.90 -17.49
N THR A 216 -5.03 4.29 -16.50
CA THR A 216 -5.56 4.02 -15.16
C THR A 216 -6.03 5.30 -14.48
N VAL A 217 -5.15 6.28 -14.30
CA VAL A 217 -5.49 7.54 -13.59
C VAL A 217 -6.57 8.33 -14.34
N SER A 218 -6.49 8.38 -15.68
CA SER A 218 -7.50 9.09 -16.49
C SER A 218 -8.88 8.42 -16.39
N ARG A 219 -8.93 7.07 -16.35
CA ARG A 219 -10.21 6.36 -16.22
C ARG A 219 -10.81 6.57 -14.84
N LEU A 220 -10.03 6.42 -13.76
CA LEU A 220 -10.49 6.65 -12.39
C LEU A 220 -11.01 8.09 -12.20
N LYS A 221 -10.28 9.10 -12.68
CA LYS A 221 -10.75 10.50 -12.67
C LYS A 221 -12.05 10.67 -13.47
N LYS A 222 -12.18 10.05 -14.64
CA LYS A 222 -13.41 10.08 -15.45
C LYS A 222 -14.60 9.46 -14.73
N GLN A 223 -14.37 8.44 -13.89
CA GLN A 223 -15.39 7.80 -13.06
C GLN A 223 -15.65 8.52 -11.73
N GLY A 224 -15.09 9.73 -11.56
CA GLY A 224 -15.36 10.57 -10.41
C GLY A 224 -14.61 10.23 -9.15
N VAL A 225 -13.50 9.49 -9.23
CA VAL A 225 -12.64 9.24 -8.09
C VAL A 225 -11.91 10.52 -7.70
N VAL A 226 -12.20 11.03 -6.49
CA VAL A 226 -11.70 12.30 -5.96
C VAL A 226 -10.90 12.16 -4.66
N ASN A 227 -10.78 10.94 -4.16
CA ASN A 227 -10.18 10.60 -2.87
C ASN A 227 -8.92 9.73 -2.98
N ALA A 228 -8.36 9.56 -4.19
CA ALA A 228 -7.16 8.75 -4.39
C ALA A 228 -5.91 9.59 -4.65
N LEU A 229 -4.83 9.27 -3.94
CA LEU A 229 -3.44 9.56 -4.27
C LEU A 229 -2.84 8.34 -4.97
N TYR A 230 -1.75 8.51 -5.70
CA TYR A 230 -1.13 7.44 -6.49
C TYR A 230 0.34 7.26 -6.13
N ALA A 231 0.75 6.00 -5.88
CA ALA A 231 2.14 5.65 -5.57
C ALA A 231 2.80 4.87 -6.71
N TYR A 232 3.96 5.36 -7.14
CA TYR A 232 4.89 4.66 -8.03
C TYR A 232 5.93 3.96 -7.17
N SER A 233 6.04 2.63 -7.23
CA SER A 233 6.99 1.86 -6.41
C SER A 233 7.75 0.81 -7.22
N PRO A 234 8.99 1.12 -7.65
CA PRO A 234 9.93 0.13 -8.13
C PRO A 234 10.40 -0.77 -6.98
N ASN A 235 10.97 -1.92 -7.35
CA ASN A 235 11.61 -2.86 -6.43
C ASN A 235 13.10 -2.99 -6.72
N ILE A 236 13.82 -3.69 -5.82
CA ILE A 236 15.24 -3.95 -6.00
C ILE A 236 15.53 -4.80 -7.25
N VAL A 237 16.52 -4.37 -8.03
CA VAL A 237 17.12 -5.12 -9.13
C VAL A 237 18.63 -5.00 -9.07
N ASP A 238 19.33 -5.95 -9.71
CA ASP A 238 20.79 -5.93 -9.77
C ASP A 238 21.31 -4.67 -10.48
N ASN A 239 22.39 -4.08 -9.91
CA ASN A 239 23.06 -2.90 -10.48
C ASN A 239 22.14 -1.69 -10.73
N GLN A 240 21.10 -1.54 -9.91
CA GLN A 240 20.17 -0.41 -9.99
C GLN A 240 20.86 0.94 -9.81
N THR A 241 20.36 1.94 -10.52
CA THR A 241 20.71 3.35 -10.38
C THR A 241 19.43 4.16 -10.19
N LYS A 242 19.55 5.40 -9.74
CA LYS A 242 18.38 6.31 -9.65
C LYS A 242 17.71 6.44 -11.03
N GLU A 243 18.48 6.55 -12.11
CA GLU A 243 17.98 6.65 -13.47
C GLU A 243 17.21 5.40 -13.88
N SER A 244 17.71 4.19 -13.57
CA SER A 244 17.02 2.94 -13.91
C SER A 244 15.74 2.76 -13.10
N LEU A 245 15.72 3.14 -11.81
CA LEU A 245 14.52 3.11 -10.98
C LEU A 245 13.45 4.09 -11.47
N MET A 246 13.85 5.22 -12.05
CA MET A 246 12.96 6.27 -12.56
C MET A 246 12.69 6.21 -14.06
N GLU A 247 13.29 5.29 -14.81
CA GLU A 247 13.12 5.16 -16.26
C GLU A 247 11.65 5.07 -16.69
N ARG A 248 10.86 4.31 -15.91
CA ARG A 248 9.44 4.05 -16.15
C ARG A 248 8.52 5.02 -15.43
N TYR A 249 9.05 6.06 -14.77
CA TYR A 249 8.26 7.06 -14.05
C TYR A 249 7.26 7.77 -14.98
N PRO A 250 5.95 7.71 -14.71
CA PRO A 250 4.95 8.17 -15.67
C PRO A 250 4.73 9.69 -15.69
N GLY A 251 5.34 10.41 -14.74
CA GLY A 251 5.31 11.87 -14.66
C GLY A 251 4.61 12.42 -13.42
N ASP A 252 4.95 13.68 -13.11
CA ASP A 252 4.54 14.35 -11.87
C ASP A 252 3.04 14.58 -11.75
N ASP A 253 2.33 14.70 -12.88
CA ASP A 253 0.87 14.90 -12.89
C ASP A 253 0.08 13.62 -12.52
N LEU A 254 0.74 12.47 -12.52
CA LEU A 254 0.11 11.18 -12.27
C LEU A 254 0.47 10.58 -10.92
N ILE A 255 1.60 10.95 -10.33
CA ILE A 255 2.16 10.34 -9.12
C ILE A 255 2.23 11.36 -7.99
N ASP A 256 1.89 10.92 -6.79
CA ASP A 256 1.91 11.70 -5.56
C ASP A 256 3.00 11.24 -4.58
N VAL A 257 3.28 9.93 -4.58
CA VAL A 257 4.27 9.27 -3.71
C VAL A 257 5.22 8.44 -4.57
N ILE A 258 6.52 8.61 -4.36
CA ILE A 258 7.54 7.69 -4.88
C ILE A 258 7.89 6.71 -3.77
N GLY A 259 7.52 5.45 -3.99
CA GLY A 259 7.73 4.34 -3.08
C GLY A 259 8.91 3.47 -3.48
N TYR A 260 9.18 2.46 -2.65
CA TYR A 260 10.15 1.42 -2.93
C TYR A 260 9.75 0.11 -2.23
N ASP A 261 9.97 -1.02 -2.89
CA ASP A 261 9.65 -2.34 -2.36
C ASP A 261 10.92 -3.20 -2.29
N GLN A 262 11.23 -3.72 -1.11
CA GLN A 262 12.38 -4.60 -0.92
C GLN A 262 12.21 -5.51 0.30
N TYR A 263 12.38 -6.82 0.09
CA TYR A 263 12.27 -7.83 1.13
C TYR A 263 13.62 -8.42 1.53
N CYS A 264 13.73 -8.85 2.79
CA CYS A 264 14.83 -9.65 3.29
C CYS A 264 14.55 -11.14 3.04
N PHE A 265 15.31 -11.76 2.15
CA PHE A 265 15.21 -13.19 1.81
C PHE A 265 16.28 -14.04 2.49
N ALA A 266 16.78 -13.61 3.65
CA ALA A 266 17.77 -14.36 4.40
C ALA A 266 17.18 -15.66 4.95
N SER A 267 17.95 -16.76 4.92
CA SER A 267 17.63 -17.99 5.64
C SER A 267 17.91 -17.83 7.13
N ASP A 268 17.39 -18.75 7.95
CA ASP A 268 17.66 -18.76 9.40
C ASP A 268 19.16 -18.81 9.68
N GLY A 269 19.64 -17.89 10.54
CA GLY A 269 21.04 -17.76 10.92
C GLY A 269 21.94 -17.10 9.85
N ASP A 270 21.44 -16.73 8.69
CA ASP A 270 22.23 -16.04 7.66
C ASP A 270 22.35 -14.53 7.92
N THR A 271 23.20 -14.19 8.87
CA THR A 271 23.48 -12.79 9.22
C THR A 271 24.11 -11.99 8.09
N THR A 272 24.77 -12.66 7.13
CA THR A 272 25.37 -12.00 5.95
C THR A 272 24.28 -11.51 5.00
N ALA A 273 23.28 -12.34 4.72
CA ALA A 273 22.14 -11.94 3.88
C ALA A 273 21.31 -10.85 4.55
N VAL A 274 21.11 -10.91 5.88
CA VAL A 274 20.43 -9.82 6.63
C VAL A 274 21.23 -8.51 6.54
N ALA A 275 22.56 -8.55 6.71
CA ALA A 275 23.41 -7.36 6.59
C ALA A 275 23.41 -6.81 5.15
N LYS A 276 23.40 -7.69 4.13
CA LYS A 276 23.28 -7.29 2.73
C LYS A 276 21.94 -6.59 2.47
N TYR A 277 20.84 -7.16 2.95
CA TYR A 277 19.52 -6.51 2.84
C TYR A 277 19.56 -5.08 3.41
N ALA A 278 20.10 -4.90 4.62
CA ALA A 278 20.19 -3.58 5.25
C ALA A 278 21.03 -2.60 4.44
N ALA A 279 22.16 -3.05 3.87
CA ALA A 279 23.03 -2.21 3.04
C ALA A 279 22.37 -1.85 1.71
N ASP A 280 21.75 -2.81 1.04
CA ASP A 280 21.02 -2.60 -0.23
C ASP A 280 19.83 -1.66 -0.02
N LEU A 281 19.08 -1.81 1.08
CA LEU A 281 17.95 -0.95 1.43
C LEU A 281 18.40 0.49 1.70
N ASP A 282 19.51 0.67 2.42
CA ASP A 282 20.10 1.98 2.71
C ASP A 282 20.47 2.71 1.40
N GLN A 283 21.13 2.00 0.48
CA GLN A 283 21.46 2.54 -0.84
C GLN A 283 20.22 2.87 -1.67
N SER A 284 19.24 1.97 -1.69
CA SER A 284 18.00 2.13 -2.45
C SER A 284 17.19 3.33 -1.97
N LEU A 285 16.99 3.45 -0.66
CA LEU A 285 16.26 4.57 -0.06
C LEU A 285 17.00 5.90 -0.29
N THR A 286 18.34 5.91 -0.34
CA THR A 286 19.08 7.12 -0.74
C THR A 286 18.64 7.58 -2.13
N MET A 287 18.66 6.70 -3.14
CA MET A 287 18.28 7.01 -4.52
C MET A 287 16.80 7.45 -4.63
N ILE A 288 15.91 6.75 -3.93
CA ILE A 288 14.46 7.04 -3.96
C ILE A 288 14.14 8.37 -3.27
N CYS A 289 14.77 8.67 -2.14
CA CYS A 289 14.60 9.97 -1.46
C CYS A 289 15.13 11.13 -2.31
N GLU A 290 16.26 10.94 -3.01
CA GLU A 290 16.76 11.93 -3.97
C GLU A 290 15.76 12.15 -5.11
N ALA A 291 15.26 11.08 -5.73
CA ALA A 291 14.25 11.16 -6.78
C ALA A 291 12.97 11.87 -6.30
N ALA A 292 12.46 11.49 -5.13
CA ALA A 292 11.26 12.11 -4.56
C ALA A 292 11.45 13.62 -4.30
N LYS A 293 12.63 14.02 -3.84
CA LYS A 293 12.98 15.44 -3.65
C LYS A 293 13.03 16.19 -4.98
N GLU A 294 13.65 15.62 -6.02
CA GLU A 294 13.73 16.21 -7.35
C GLU A 294 12.34 16.43 -7.97
N HIS A 295 11.42 15.48 -7.75
CA HIS A 295 10.06 15.51 -8.25
C HIS A 295 9.05 16.16 -7.29
N HIS A 296 9.48 16.65 -6.12
CA HIS A 296 8.62 17.25 -5.08
C HIS A 296 7.50 16.30 -4.61
N LYS A 297 7.79 15.00 -4.46
CA LYS A 297 6.86 13.96 -4.02
C LYS A 297 7.10 13.56 -2.57
N ALA A 298 6.07 13.01 -1.93
CA ALA A 298 6.26 12.24 -0.71
C ALA A 298 7.02 10.94 -1.03
N VAL A 299 7.71 10.39 -0.04
CA VAL A 299 8.49 9.16 -0.20
C VAL A 299 8.14 8.14 0.88
N ALA A 300 8.17 6.84 0.53
CA ALA A 300 7.85 5.76 1.45
C ALA A 300 8.61 4.46 1.12
N LEU A 301 8.82 3.63 2.13
CA LEU A 301 9.12 2.20 1.94
C LEU A 301 7.78 1.46 1.87
N THR A 302 7.28 1.31 0.63
CA THR A 302 5.91 0.90 0.35
C THR A 302 5.65 -0.58 0.60
N GLU A 303 6.69 -1.41 0.52
CA GLU A 303 6.68 -2.78 1.02
C GLU A 303 8.07 -3.21 1.50
N THR A 304 8.09 -3.89 2.62
CA THR A 304 9.29 -4.57 3.13
C THR A 304 8.91 -5.73 4.05
N GLY A 305 9.91 -6.44 4.52
CA GLY A 305 9.75 -7.44 5.55
C GLY A 305 10.81 -8.53 5.49
N TYR A 306 10.80 -9.35 6.51
CA TYR A 306 11.57 -10.57 6.62
C TYR A 306 10.60 -11.70 6.92
N GLU A 307 10.38 -12.59 5.95
CA GLU A 307 9.42 -13.69 6.10
C GLU A 307 9.80 -14.57 7.31
N GLY A 308 8.85 -14.72 8.23
CA GLY A 308 9.07 -15.50 9.46
C GLY A 308 9.90 -14.79 10.52
N ILE A 309 10.47 -13.62 10.27
CA ILE A 309 11.28 -12.80 11.19
C ILE A 309 12.25 -13.65 12.01
N GLN A 310 13.12 -14.38 11.31
CA GLN A 310 13.99 -15.42 11.91
C GLN A 310 15.10 -14.84 12.80
N THR A 311 15.30 -13.52 12.83
CA THR A 311 16.25 -12.80 13.71
C THR A 311 15.47 -12.05 14.78
N GLU A 312 15.71 -12.36 16.06
CA GLU A 312 14.93 -11.84 17.20
C GLU A 312 14.96 -10.31 17.34
N ASP A 313 16.06 -9.68 16.94
CA ASP A 313 16.32 -8.23 17.06
C ASP A 313 16.29 -7.49 15.71
N TRP A 314 15.64 -8.06 14.70
CA TRP A 314 15.56 -7.51 13.34
C TRP A 314 15.00 -6.08 13.29
N TRP A 315 14.03 -5.78 14.16
CA TRP A 315 13.35 -4.48 14.17
C TRP A 315 14.29 -3.33 14.56
N THR A 316 15.02 -3.51 15.67
CA THR A 316 15.87 -2.44 16.21
C THR A 316 17.32 -2.52 15.73
N HIS A 317 17.80 -3.66 15.24
CA HIS A 317 19.19 -3.81 14.78
C HIS A 317 19.34 -3.85 13.26
N THR A 318 18.27 -4.16 12.52
CA THR A 318 18.31 -4.21 11.05
C THR A 318 17.48 -3.11 10.40
N LEU A 319 16.17 -3.08 10.66
CA LEU A 319 15.25 -2.17 9.96
C LEU A 319 15.36 -0.72 10.46
N ALA A 320 15.17 -0.48 11.76
CA ALA A 320 15.14 0.87 12.32
C ALA A 320 16.42 1.69 12.05
N PRO A 321 17.67 1.12 12.12
CA PRO A 321 18.87 1.87 11.80
C PRO A 321 18.94 2.36 10.35
N VAL A 322 18.36 1.62 9.40
CA VAL A 322 18.26 2.05 8.01
C VAL A 322 17.22 3.16 7.89
N LEU A 323 16.00 2.94 8.38
CA LEU A 323 14.91 3.92 8.29
C LEU A 323 15.29 5.28 8.94
N ALA A 324 16.07 5.26 10.01
CA ALA A 324 16.52 6.46 10.71
C ALA A 324 17.39 7.42 9.87
N LYS A 325 17.93 6.94 8.75
CA LYS A 325 18.80 7.74 7.85
C LYS A 325 18.03 8.41 6.73
N HIS A 326 16.77 7.99 6.52
CA HIS A 326 16.00 8.38 5.35
C HIS A 326 14.70 9.08 5.73
N PRO A 327 14.37 10.23 5.11
CA PRO A 327 13.16 10.98 5.38
C PRO A 327 11.99 10.37 4.63
N ILE A 328 11.41 9.28 5.16
CA ILE A 328 10.25 8.58 4.57
C ILE A 328 8.98 8.86 5.37
N SER A 329 7.82 8.88 4.71
CA SER A 329 6.52 9.10 5.36
C SER A 329 5.99 7.86 6.08
N TYR A 330 6.23 6.67 5.53
CA TYR A 330 5.84 5.40 6.16
C TYR A 330 6.70 4.23 5.69
N VAL A 331 6.66 3.17 6.48
CA VAL A 331 7.15 1.82 6.14
C VAL A 331 5.99 0.85 6.28
N LEU A 332 5.80 -0.07 5.31
CA LEU A 332 4.78 -1.10 5.33
C LEU A 332 5.44 -2.48 5.30
N VAL A 333 5.06 -3.34 6.26
CA VAL A 333 5.38 -4.77 6.18
C VAL A 333 4.19 -5.57 5.67
N TRP A 334 4.49 -6.68 4.97
CA TRP A 334 3.47 -7.51 4.37
C TRP A 334 2.63 -8.26 5.41
N ARG A 335 1.69 -9.07 4.97
CA ARG A 335 0.65 -9.71 5.78
C ARG A 335 1.15 -10.85 6.68
N ASN A 336 0.38 -11.13 7.72
CA ASN A 336 0.47 -12.34 8.52
C ASN A 336 -0.59 -13.34 8.06
N ALA A 337 -0.25 -14.26 7.15
CA ALA A 337 -1.22 -15.17 6.57
C ALA A 337 -1.76 -16.18 7.61
N HIS A 338 -3.09 -16.24 7.76
CA HIS A 338 -3.77 -17.19 8.65
C HIS A 338 -3.76 -18.62 8.10
N ASN A 339 -3.61 -18.78 6.78
CA ASN A 339 -3.76 -20.03 6.02
C ASN A 339 -2.46 -20.54 5.41
N LYS A 340 -1.31 -19.88 5.66
CA LYS A 340 0.00 -20.28 5.15
C LYS A 340 1.04 -20.25 6.27
N GLN A 341 1.47 -21.42 6.70
CA GLN A 341 2.45 -21.55 7.76
C GLN A 341 3.78 -20.86 7.41
N GLY A 342 4.34 -20.09 8.34
CA GLY A 342 5.62 -19.40 8.18
C GLY A 342 5.55 -18.09 7.38
N HIS A 343 4.40 -17.80 6.74
CA HIS A 343 4.22 -16.59 5.95
C HIS A 343 3.65 -15.45 6.81
N PHE A 344 4.55 -14.76 7.51
CA PHE A 344 4.22 -13.60 8.32
C PHE A 344 5.39 -12.60 8.33
N PHE A 345 5.06 -11.32 8.47
CA PHE A 345 6.01 -10.21 8.38
C PHE A 345 5.91 -9.23 9.56
N ALA A 346 4.98 -9.46 10.47
CA ALA A 346 4.89 -8.75 11.75
C ALA A 346 4.84 -9.77 12.90
N PRO A 347 5.35 -9.43 14.11
CA PRO A 347 5.29 -10.34 15.24
C PRO A 347 3.85 -10.54 15.71
N TYR A 348 3.61 -11.70 16.30
CA TYR A 348 2.37 -12.09 16.95
C TYR A 348 2.66 -12.52 18.40
N PRO A 349 1.66 -12.67 19.27
CA PRO A 349 1.87 -13.04 20.67
C PRO A 349 2.66 -14.34 20.82
N GLY A 350 3.80 -14.26 21.51
CA GLY A 350 4.71 -15.40 21.74
C GLY A 350 5.81 -15.57 20.69
N HIS A 351 5.84 -14.75 19.63
CA HIS A 351 6.95 -14.75 18.69
C HIS A 351 8.24 -14.19 19.32
N SER A 352 9.40 -14.78 19.00
CA SER A 352 10.70 -14.42 19.60
C SER A 352 11.05 -12.93 19.41
N SER A 353 10.70 -12.32 18.27
CA SER A 353 10.96 -10.90 18.00
C SER A 353 9.98 -9.93 18.67
N SER A 354 8.95 -10.39 19.40
CA SER A 354 7.94 -9.52 19.98
C SER A 354 8.51 -8.47 20.94
N SER A 355 9.48 -8.85 21.76
CA SER A 355 10.14 -7.92 22.69
C SER A 355 10.93 -6.83 21.97
N ASP A 356 11.56 -7.17 20.86
CA ASP A 356 12.28 -6.24 20.00
C ASP A 356 11.32 -5.28 19.28
N PHE A 357 10.21 -5.82 18.78
CA PHE A 357 9.16 -4.99 18.18
C PHE A 357 8.57 -3.98 19.17
N VAL A 358 8.41 -4.33 20.44
CA VAL A 358 7.98 -3.38 21.48
C VAL A 358 9.05 -2.28 21.68
N ARG A 359 10.34 -2.56 21.54
CA ARG A 359 11.39 -1.52 21.54
C ARG A 359 11.27 -0.61 20.31
N PHE A 360 11.05 -1.20 19.13
CA PHE A 360 10.77 -0.47 17.88
C PHE A 360 9.53 0.43 17.98
N TYR A 361 8.43 -0.10 18.55
CA TYR A 361 7.21 0.67 18.84
C TYR A 361 7.46 1.88 19.76
N ASN A 362 8.35 1.73 20.75
CA ASN A 362 8.69 2.81 21.69
C ASN A 362 9.77 3.77 21.16
N ASP A 363 10.35 3.52 19.98
CA ASP A 363 11.25 4.51 19.34
C ASP A 363 10.43 5.77 18.97
N PRO A 364 10.87 6.96 19.42
CA PRO A 364 10.13 8.19 19.15
C PRO A 364 9.99 8.54 17.66
N ARG A 365 10.74 7.88 16.78
CA ARG A 365 10.65 8.07 15.32
C ARG A 365 9.57 7.21 14.67
N THR A 366 9.09 6.16 15.34
CA THR A 366 8.08 5.24 14.80
C THR A 366 6.69 5.64 15.28
N LEU A 367 5.82 6.01 14.34
CA LEU A 367 4.45 6.43 14.62
C LEU A 367 3.48 5.26 14.44
N PHE A 368 2.61 5.07 15.41
CA PHE A 368 1.50 4.13 15.39
C PHE A 368 0.16 4.88 15.38
N LEU A 369 -0.96 4.17 15.37
CA LEU A 369 -2.27 4.78 15.19
C LEU A 369 -2.57 5.91 16.19
N LYS A 370 -2.18 5.76 17.46
CA LYS A 370 -2.36 6.81 18.50
C LYS A 370 -1.63 8.13 18.18
N ASP A 371 -0.60 8.08 17.35
CA ASP A 371 0.30 9.21 17.05
C ASP A 371 -0.16 10.02 15.82
N VAL A 372 -1.15 9.52 15.04
CA VAL A 372 -1.51 10.07 13.70
C VAL A 372 -2.92 10.67 13.61
N ASN A 373 -3.49 11.09 14.73
CA ASN A 373 -4.86 11.59 14.83
C ASN A 373 -5.17 12.87 14.04
N ALA A 374 -4.18 13.54 13.49
CA ALA A 374 -4.32 14.79 12.73
C ALA A 374 -3.90 14.69 11.26
N LEU A 375 -3.67 13.47 10.74
CA LEU A 375 -3.14 13.24 9.38
C LEU A 375 -3.98 13.90 8.27
N TYR A 376 -5.27 14.07 8.50
CA TYR A 376 -6.22 14.66 7.56
C TYR A 376 -6.63 16.10 7.89
N LEU A 377 -5.94 16.72 8.86
CA LEU A 377 -6.21 18.09 9.30
C LEU A 377 -5.13 19.04 8.76
N PRO A 378 -5.48 20.29 8.38
CA PRO A 378 -4.49 21.28 7.95
C PRO A 378 -3.40 21.50 9.02
N LYS A 379 -2.15 21.59 8.57
CA LYS A 379 -0.98 21.83 9.42
C LYS A 379 -0.67 20.74 10.44
N TYR A 380 -0.81 19.48 10.00
CA TYR A 380 -0.28 18.38 10.80
C TYR A 380 1.20 18.59 11.08
N VAL A 381 1.52 18.74 12.36
CA VAL A 381 2.91 18.70 12.85
C VAL A 381 2.95 17.50 13.79
N SER A 382 3.81 16.53 13.52
CA SER A 382 4.03 15.40 14.42
C SER A 382 4.32 15.92 15.83
N MET A 383 3.52 15.50 16.81
CA MET A 383 3.63 15.95 18.20
C MET A 383 4.29 14.87 19.08
N LYS A 384 5.28 14.11 18.54
CA LYS A 384 6.17 13.33 19.39
C LYS A 384 7.40 14.12 19.78
#